data_5645793adddda660e0b85f9141c27d71
#
_entry.id   5645793adddda660e0b85f9141c27d71
#
_cell.length_a   1.000
_cell.length_b   1.000
_cell.length_c   1.000
_cell.angle_alpha   90.00
_cell.angle_beta   90.00
_cell.angle_gamma   90.00
#
_symmetry.space_group_name_H-M   'P 1'
#
loop_
_entity.id
_entity.type
_entity.pdbx_description
1 polymer ?
#
loop_
_entity_poly.entity_id
_entity_poly.type
_entity_poly.pdbx_seq_one_letter_code
_entity_poly.pdbx_strand_id
1 'polypeptide(L)'
;YWDVITNPQVVAAYKVTLLSAFVASIFNGVFGLLMAWILTRYRFPGRTLLDALMDLPFALPTAVAGLTLASLFSVNGIYGEWLAKFDIKVTYTWLGIAVAMAFTSIPFVVRTVQPVLEELGPEYEEAAETLGATRWQSFRKVVLPELSPALLAGIALSFTRSLGEFGAVIFIAGNIAWKTEVTSLMIFIRLQEFDYPAASAIASVILAASLLLLFSINTLQSRFGRRVVGH
;
A
#
# COMPACT_ATOMS: atom_id res chain seq x y z
N TYR A 1 27.04 -13.62 -8.44
CA TYR A 1 25.94 -12.67 -8.48
C TYR A 1 24.70 -13.29 -9.13
N TRP A 2 24.81 -13.76 -10.37
CA TRP A 2 23.69 -14.37 -11.10
C TRP A 2 23.10 -15.58 -10.37
N ASP A 3 23.93 -16.46 -9.85
CA ASP A 3 23.51 -17.66 -9.11
C ASP A 3 22.67 -17.32 -7.86
N VAL A 4 22.98 -16.19 -7.23
CA VAL A 4 22.23 -15.73 -6.05
C VAL A 4 20.87 -15.17 -6.45
N ILE A 5 20.82 -14.21 -7.39
CA ILE A 5 19.57 -13.52 -7.75
C ILE A 5 18.59 -14.42 -8.51
N THR A 6 19.08 -15.46 -9.19
CA THR A 6 18.27 -16.45 -9.91
C THR A 6 17.98 -17.70 -9.09
N ASN A 7 18.48 -17.76 -7.84
CA ASN A 7 18.17 -18.87 -6.95
C ASN A 7 16.64 -19.01 -6.82
N PRO A 8 16.08 -20.22 -7.00
CA PRO A 8 14.63 -20.42 -6.98
C PRO A 8 13.93 -19.91 -5.70
N GLN A 9 14.59 -20.01 -4.54
CA GLN A 9 14.06 -19.49 -3.28
C GLN A 9 14.04 -17.96 -3.27
N VAL A 10 15.09 -17.30 -3.76
CA VAL A 10 15.16 -15.84 -3.88
C VAL A 10 14.10 -15.33 -4.85
N VAL A 11 13.92 -16.02 -5.99
CA VAL A 11 12.87 -15.69 -6.96
C VAL A 11 11.47 -15.86 -6.35
N ALA A 12 11.26 -16.87 -5.52
CA ALA A 12 10.00 -17.04 -4.79
C ALA A 12 9.75 -15.86 -3.83
N ALA A 13 10.78 -15.42 -3.09
CA ALA A 13 10.68 -14.26 -2.21
C ALA A 13 10.38 -12.95 -2.97
N TYR A 14 10.96 -12.75 -4.15
CA TYR A 14 10.60 -11.62 -5.02
C TYR A 14 9.13 -11.65 -5.40
N LYS A 15 8.61 -12.81 -5.83
CA LYS A 15 7.20 -12.97 -6.22
C LYS A 15 6.27 -12.67 -5.05
N VAL A 16 6.55 -13.22 -3.86
CA VAL A 16 5.75 -12.97 -2.66
C VAL A 16 5.74 -11.48 -2.32
N THR A 17 6.91 -10.84 -2.29
CA THR A 17 7.05 -9.42 -1.98
C THR A 17 6.29 -8.55 -2.98
N LEU A 18 6.51 -8.76 -4.29
CA LEU A 18 5.88 -7.97 -5.34
C LEU A 18 4.36 -8.16 -5.37
N LEU A 19 3.88 -9.41 -5.25
CA LEU A 19 2.45 -9.69 -5.26
C LEU A 19 1.76 -9.10 -4.03
N SER A 20 2.32 -9.27 -2.83
CA SER A 20 1.76 -8.72 -1.60
C SER A 20 1.75 -7.19 -1.62
N ALA A 21 2.84 -6.56 -2.08
CA ALA A 21 2.91 -5.11 -2.23
C ALA A 21 1.90 -4.58 -3.26
N PHE A 22 1.71 -5.30 -4.38
CA PHE A 22 0.72 -4.93 -5.39
C PHE A 22 -0.70 -4.99 -4.85
N VAL A 23 -1.06 -6.11 -4.19
CA VAL A 23 -2.39 -6.27 -3.57
C VAL A 23 -2.62 -5.20 -2.50
N ALA A 24 -1.63 -4.96 -1.64
CA ALA A 24 -1.70 -3.92 -0.61
C ALA A 24 -1.91 -2.52 -1.21
N SER A 25 -1.16 -2.17 -2.26
CA SER A 25 -1.26 -0.84 -2.89
C SER A 25 -2.58 -0.62 -3.62
N ILE A 26 -3.14 -1.65 -4.29
CA ILE A 26 -4.47 -1.56 -4.91
C ILE A 26 -5.56 -1.43 -3.84
N PHE A 27 -5.48 -2.22 -2.77
CA PHE A 27 -6.38 -2.06 -1.62
C PHE A 27 -6.32 -0.64 -1.06
N ASN A 28 -5.11 -0.12 -0.83
CA ASN A 28 -4.91 1.24 -0.34
C ASN A 28 -5.40 2.29 -1.34
N GLY A 29 -5.31 2.04 -2.63
CA GLY A 29 -5.88 2.90 -3.67
C GLY A 29 -7.39 3.08 -3.49
N VAL A 30 -8.11 2.00 -3.30
CA VAL A 30 -9.57 2.00 -3.10
C VAL A 30 -9.93 2.55 -1.73
N PHE A 31 -9.34 2.00 -0.68
CA PHE A 31 -9.66 2.38 0.70
C PHE A 31 -9.18 3.81 1.02
N GLY A 32 -7.99 4.19 0.57
CA GLY A 32 -7.43 5.52 0.78
C GLY A 32 -8.22 6.61 0.05
N LEU A 33 -8.68 6.34 -1.17
CA LEU A 33 -9.60 7.22 -1.88
C LEU A 33 -10.91 7.39 -1.12
N LEU A 34 -11.48 6.29 -0.61
CA LEU A 34 -12.71 6.33 0.19
C LEU A 34 -12.50 7.15 1.48
N MET A 35 -11.38 6.94 2.18
CA MET A 35 -11.07 7.69 3.40
C MET A 35 -10.84 9.17 3.12
N ALA A 36 -10.06 9.51 2.09
CA ALA A 36 -9.85 10.88 1.66
C ALA A 36 -11.19 11.57 1.32
N TRP A 37 -12.08 10.85 0.62
CA TRP A 37 -13.42 11.34 0.30
C TRP A 37 -14.24 11.61 1.56
N ILE A 38 -14.32 10.66 2.50
CA ILE A 38 -15.07 10.79 3.74
C ILE A 38 -14.51 11.96 4.58
N LEU A 39 -13.19 12.04 4.70
CA LEU A 39 -12.53 13.10 5.47
C LEU A 39 -12.69 14.48 4.85
N THR A 40 -12.89 14.60 3.54
CA THR A 40 -13.02 15.90 2.87
C THR A 40 -14.48 16.36 2.73
N ARG A 41 -15.37 15.45 2.32
CA ARG A 41 -16.77 15.80 1.96
C ARG A 41 -17.75 15.73 3.12
N TYR A 42 -17.45 14.99 4.19
CA TYR A 42 -18.37 14.81 5.30
C TYR A 42 -17.89 15.49 6.59
N ARG A 43 -18.84 16.07 7.32
CA ARG A 43 -18.62 16.61 8.67
C ARG A 43 -19.37 15.73 9.67
N PHE A 44 -18.66 15.08 10.57
CA PHE A 44 -19.24 14.20 11.57
C PHE A 44 -18.39 14.24 12.86
N PRO A 45 -18.98 13.93 14.03
CA PRO A 45 -18.23 13.82 15.27
C PRO A 45 -17.21 12.69 15.15
N GLY A 46 -15.96 12.94 15.53
CA GLY A 46 -14.86 11.96 15.40
C GLY A 46 -14.06 12.06 14.09
N ARG A 47 -14.38 12.98 13.16
CA ARG A 47 -13.59 13.19 11.93
C ARG A 47 -12.11 13.41 12.20
N THR A 48 -11.78 14.26 13.19
CA THR A 48 -10.39 14.54 13.56
C THR A 48 -9.68 13.28 14.11
N LEU A 49 -10.39 12.44 14.84
CA LEU A 49 -9.85 11.17 15.32
C LEU A 49 -9.60 10.21 14.15
N LEU A 50 -10.55 10.09 13.22
CA LEU A 50 -10.38 9.25 12.03
C LEU A 50 -9.21 9.73 11.17
N ASP A 51 -9.06 11.05 11.00
CA ASP A 51 -7.94 11.65 10.28
C ASP A 51 -6.60 11.33 10.95
N ALA A 52 -6.51 11.48 12.28
CA ALA A 52 -5.32 11.12 13.05
C ALA A 52 -5.02 9.61 12.99
N LEU A 53 -6.04 8.75 12.93
CA LEU A 53 -5.86 7.30 12.76
C LEU A 53 -5.25 6.93 11.41
N MET A 54 -5.47 7.74 10.37
CA MET A 54 -4.80 7.52 9.07
C MET A 54 -3.29 7.74 9.15
N ASP A 55 -2.81 8.57 10.08
CA ASP A 55 -1.39 8.82 10.32
C ASP A 55 -0.76 7.87 11.35
N LEU A 56 -1.57 7.05 12.02
CA LEU A 56 -1.09 6.12 13.04
C LEU A 56 0.08 5.24 12.57
N PRO A 57 0.11 4.72 11.31
CA PRO A 57 1.23 3.94 10.82
C PRO A 57 2.57 4.70 10.76
N PHE A 58 2.54 6.03 10.67
CA PHE A 58 3.75 6.86 10.74
C PHE A 58 4.26 7.04 12.17
N ALA A 59 3.36 7.03 13.14
CA ALA A 59 3.69 7.22 14.55
C ALA A 59 4.18 5.93 15.23
N LEU A 60 3.76 4.77 14.74
CA LEU A 60 4.10 3.48 15.34
C LEU A 60 5.41 2.92 14.76
N PRO A 61 6.31 2.37 15.60
CA PRO A 61 7.37 1.51 15.12
C PRO A 61 6.77 0.32 14.36
N THR A 62 7.28 0.06 13.15
CA THR A 62 6.70 -0.97 12.27
C THR A 62 6.70 -2.36 12.88
N ALA A 63 7.71 -2.68 13.71
CA ALA A 63 7.76 -3.92 14.48
C ALA A 63 6.58 -4.06 15.47
N VAL A 64 6.24 -2.96 16.15
CA VAL A 64 5.09 -2.93 17.09
C VAL A 64 3.79 -3.13 16.32
N ALA A 65 3.64 -2.43 15.18
CA ALA A 65 2.48 -2.60 14.31
C ALA A 65 2.34 -4.06 13.84
N GLY A 66 3.45 -4.70 13.42
CA GLY A 66 3.46 -6.10 13.01
C GLY A 66 3.07 -7.07 14.11
N LEU A 67 3.60 -6.89 15.31
CA LEU A 67 3.24 -7.71 16.46
C LEU A 67 1.75 -7.54 16.84
N THR A 68 1.26 -6.31 16.82
CA THR A 68 -0.16 -6.02 17.09
C THR A 68 -1.06 -6.68 16.04
N LEU A 69 -0.75 -6.53 14.76
CA LEU A 69 -1.49 -7.17 13.68
C LEU A 69 -1.44 -8.70 13.79
N ALA A 70 -0.25 -9.28 14.07
CA ALA A 70 -0.13 -10.71 14.28
C ALA A 70 -1.00 -11.21 15.43
N SER A 71 -1.09 -10.47 16.53
CA SER A 71 -1.94 -10.79 17.68
C SER A 71 -3.43 -10.69 17.34
N LEU A 72 -3.84 -9.61 16.67
CA LEU A 72 -5.25 -9.36 16.31
C LEU A 72 -5.78 -10.38 15.28
N PHE A 73 -4.93 -10.80 14.33
CA PHE A 73 -5.28 -11.75 13.27
C PHE A 73 -4.87 -13.21 13.59
N SER A 74 -4.30 -13.47 14.79
CA SER A 74 -4.05 -14.84 15.22
C SER A 74 -5.35 -15.63 15.38
N VAL A 75 -5.26 -16.97 15.40
CA VAL A 75 -6.45 -17.84 15.53
C VAL A 75 -7.29 -17.50 16.78
N ASN A 76 -6.65 -17.04 17.86
CA ASN A 76 -7.30 -16.63 19.10
C ASN A 76 -7.47 -15.10 19.19
N GLY A 77 -7.17 -14.36 18.15
CA GLY A 77 -7.29 -12.91 18.08
C GLY A 77 -8.70 -12.47 17.65
N ILE A 78 -9.06 -11.23 17.99
CA ILE A 78 -10.42 -10.68 17.75
C ILE A 78 -10.84 -10.83 16.27
N TYR A 79 -9.97 -10.49 15.33
CA TYR A 79 -10.27 -10.60 13.90
C TYR A 79 -10.02 -12.01 13.36
N GLY A 80 -9.00 -12.72 13.88
CA GLY A 80 -8.67 -14.08 13.45
C GLY A 80 -9.78 -15.07 13.79
N GLU A 81 -10.35 -15.01 14.97
CA GLU A 81 -11.46 -15.84 15.40
C GLU A 81 -12.72 -15.64 14.54
N TRP A 82 -13.00 -14.39 14.14
CA TRP A 82 -14.10 -14.09 13.25
C TRP A 82 -13.85 -14.58 11.81
N LEU A 83 -12.63 -14.38 11.28
CA LEU A 83 -12.25 -14.82 9.94
C LEU A 83 -12.15 -16.35 9.83
N ALA A 84 -11.81 -17.04 10.91
CA ALA A 84 -11.76 -18.49 10.96
C ALA A 84 -13.13 -19.13 10.66
N LYS A 85 -14.24 -18.44 10.92
CA LYS A 85 -15.60 -18.89 10.55
C LYS A 85 -15.81 -18.98 9.05
N PHE A 86 -15.00 -18.26 8.27
CA PHE A 86 -15.01 -18.27 6.81
C PHE A 86 -13.83 -19.04 6.21
N ASP A 87 -13.10 -19.81 7.04
CA ASP A 87 -11.89 -20.53 6.66
C ASP A 87 -10.75 -19.62 6.13
N ILE A 88 -10.74 -18.35 6.55
CA ILE A 88 -9.73 -17.36 6.15
C ILE A 88 -8.68 -17.28 7.25
N LYS A 89 -7.43 -17.66 6.91
CA LYS A 89 -6.27 -17.54 7.78
C LYS A 89 -5.38 -16.42 7.27
N VAL A 90 -5.08 -15.45 8.15
CA VAL A 90 -4.25 -14.27 7.83
C VAL A 90 -2.81 -14.48 8.29
N THR A 91 -2.59 -14.80 9.57
CA THR A 91 -1.24 -15.00 10.11
C THR A 91 -0.53 -16.16 9.43
N TYR A 92 0.77 -15.99 9.20
CA TYR A 92 1.64 -16.97 8.54
C TYR A 92 1.23 -17.33 7.11
N THR A 93 0.57 -16.39 6.44
CA THR A 93 0.21 -16.51 5.03
C THR A 93 0.62 -15.25 4.26
N TRP A 94 0.60 -15.32 2.93
CA TRP A 94 0.84 -14.15 2.08
C TRP A 94 -0.19 -13.02 2.33
N LEU A 95 -1.39 -13.38 2.78
CA LEU A 95 -2.44 -12.41 3.14
C LEU A 95 -2.02 -11.57 4.33
N GLY A 96 -1.36 -12.16 5.33
CA GLY A 96 -0.81 -11.43 6.47
C GLY A 96 0.26 -10.44 6.04
N ILE A 97 1.10 -10.81 5.08
CA ILE A 97 2.09 -9.90 4.49
C ILE A 97 1.39 -8.72 3.83
N ALA A 98 0.36 -8.99 3.00
CA ALA A 98 -0.40 -7.94 2.33
C ALA A 98 -1.12 -7.01 3.32
N VAL A 99 -1.70 -7.54 4.41
CA VAL A 99 -2.32 -6.75 5.49
C VAL A 99 -1.31 -5.84 6.19
N ALA A 100 -0.14 -6.37 6.54
CA ALA A 100 0.92 -5.56 7.16
C ALA A 100 1.40 -4.44 6.23
N MET A 101 1.65 -4.76 4.96
CA MET A 101 2.05 -3.80 3.94
C MET A 101 0.96 -2.75 3.69
N ALA A 102 -0.31 -3.16 3.63
CA ALA A 102 -1.43 -2.24 3.48
C ALA A 102 -1.51 -1.28 4.66
N PHE A 103 -1.46 -1.77 5.89
CA PHE A 103 -1.50 -0.94 7.08
C PHE A 103 -0.39 0.11 7.07
N THR A 104 0.86 -0.28 6.84
CA THR A 104 2.01 0.64 6.92
C THR A 104 2.07 1.64 5.79
N SER A 105 1.38 1.38 4.66
CA SER A 105 1.44 2.22 3.47
C SER A 105 0.13 2.96 3.13
N ILE A 106 -0.94 2.78 3.91
CA ILE A 106 -2.24 3.45 3.70
C ILE A 106 -2.16 4.99 3.74
N PRO A 107 -1.36 5.62 4.64
CA PRO A 107 -1.26 7.07 4.71
C PRO A 107 -0.82 7.70 3.38
N PHE A 108 0.01 7.00 2.61
CA PHE A 108 0.53 7.54 1.35
C PHE A 108 -0.56 7.85 0.33
N VAL A 109 -1.59 7.00 0.24
CA VAL A 109 -2.71 7.28 -0.66
C VAL A 109 -3.60 8.38 -0.10
N VAL A 110 -3.96 8.30 1.18
CA VAL A 110 -4.84 9.30 1.81
C VAL A 110 -4.24 10.69 1.71
N ARG A 111 -2.96 10.85 2.11
CA ARG A 111 -2.28 12.16 2.13
C ARG A 111 -1.89 12.70 0.75
N THR A 112 -1.92 11.86 -0.29
CA THR A 112 -1.72 12.32 -1.66
C THR A 112 -3.05 12.76 -2.30
N VAL A 113 -4.16 12.10 -1.99
CA VAL A 113 -5.47 12.36 -2.60
C VAL A 113 -6.23 13.46 -1.86
N GLN A 114 -6.16 13.52 -0.54
CA GLN A 114 -6.95 14.43 0.29
C GLN A 114 -6.73 15.91 -0.07
N PRO A 115 -5.49 16.43 -0.24
CA PRO A 115 -5.28 17.83 -0.60
C PRO A 115 -5.89 18.21 -1.96
N VAL A 116 -5.81 17.30 -2.93
CA VAL A 116 -6.39 17.53 -4.27
C VAL A 116 -7.91 17.57 -4.19
N LEU A 117 -8.53 16.72 -3.35
CA LEU A 117 -9.97 16.78 -3.07
C LEU A 117 -10.38 18.07 -2.35
N GLU A 118 -9.56 18.57 -1.44
CA GLU A 118 -9.80 19.84 -0.74
C GLU A 118 -9.73 21.05 -1.71
N GLU A 119 -8.74 21.03 -2.62
CA GLU A 119 -8.58 22.06 -3.64
C GLU A 119 -9.71 22.03 -4.69
N LEU A 120 -10.18 20.83 -5.06
CA LEU A 120 -11.22 20.66 -6.06
C LEU A 120 -12.57 21.27 -5.61
N GLY A 121 -12.82 21.41 -4.32
CA GLY A 121 -14.06 21.98 -3.80
C GLY A 121 -15.34 21.20 -4.19
N PRO A 122 -16.47 21.42 -3.49
CA PRO A 122 -17.75 20.78 -3.82
C PRO A 122 -18.48 21.42 -5.01
N GLU A 123 -18.10 22.63 -5.42
CA GLU A 123 -18.75 23.42 -6.48
C GLU A 123 -18.73 22.73 -7.84
N TYR A 124 -17.75 21.90 -8.14
CA TYR A 124 -17.70 21.13 -9.40
C TYR A 124 -18.77 20.03 -9.43
N GLU A 125 -19.04 19.42 -8.27
CA GLU A 125 -20.07 18.39 -8.13
C GLU A 125 -21.46 19.05 -8.20
N GLU A 126 -21.65 20.19 -7.51
CA GLU A 126 -22.88 20.98 -7.52
C GLU A 126 -23.21 21.49 -8.93
N ALA A 127 -22.21 21.99 -9.66
CA ALA A 127 -22.40 22.42 -11.05
C ALA A 127 -22.82 21.26 -11.97
N ALA A 128 -22.23 20.08 -11.80
CA ALA A 128 -22.61 18.89 -12.57
C ALA A 128 -24.05 18.44 -12.22
N GLU A 129 -24.44 18.50 -10.95
CA GLU A 129 -25.81 18.17 -10.49
C GLU A 129 -26.85 19.15 -11.04
N THR A 130 -26.54 20.45 -11.17
CA THR A 130 -27.44 21.43 -11.79
C THR A 130 -27.67 21.17 -13.28
N LEU A 131 -26.72 20.53 -13.94
CA LEU A 131 -26.82 20.05 -15.33
C LEU A 131 -27.51 18.68 -15.45
N GLY A 132 -28.08 18.16 -14.35
CA GLY A 132 -28.81 16.89 -14.32
C GLY A 132 -27.94 15.63 -14.16
N ALA A 133 -26.66 15.78 -13.81
CA ALA A 133 -25.81 14.61 -13.52
C ALA A 133 -26.22 13.98 -12.18
N THR A 134 -26.25 12.65 -12.13
CA THR A 134 -26.36 11.95 -10.85
C THR A 134 -25.04 12.03 -10.08
N ARG A 135 -25.07 11.86 -8.75
CA ARG A 135 -23.85 11.87 -7.90
C ARG A 135 -22.77 10.91 -8.40
N TRP A 136 -23.14 9.73 -8.88
CA TRP A 136 -22.21 8.78 -9.46
C TRP A 136 -21.62 9.26 -10.80
N GLN A 137 -22.43 9.95 -11.62
CA GLN A 137 -21.94 10.54 -12.87
C GLN A 137 -20.99 11.70 -12.58
N SER A 138 -21.32 12.57 -11.62
CA SER A 138 -20.45 13.65 -11.16
C SER A 138 -19.12 13.10 -10.64
N PHE A 139 -19.14 12.13 -9.74
CA PHE A 139 -17.93 11.47 -9.26
C PHE A 139 -17.09 10.90 -10.40
N ARG A 140 -17.68 10.09 -11.28
CA ARG A 140 -16.94 9.35 -12.31
C ARG A 140 -16.42 10.23 -13.44
N LYS A 141 -17.19 11.28 -13.82
CA LYS A 141 -16.90 12.10 -15.01
C LYS A 141 -16.19 13.41 -14.68
N VAL A 142 -16.31 13.92 -13.46
CA VAL A 142 -15.73 15.18 -13.03
C VAL A 142 -14.63 14.95 -12.00
N VAL A 143 -14.95 14.36 -10.86
CA VAL A 143 -14.01 14.26 -9.72
C VAL A 143 -12.90 13.23 -9.97
N LEU A 144 -13.26 12.00 -10.36
CA LEU A 144 -12.28 10.91 -10.50
C LEU A 144 -11.20 11.19 -11.58
N PRO A 145 -11.51 11.81 -12.73
CA PRO A 145 -10.46 12.21 -13.68
C PRO A 145 -9.46 13.20 -13.10
N GLU A 146 -9.92 14.21 -12.35
CA GLU A 146 -9.05 15.18 -11.68
C GLU A 146 -8.20 14.56 -10.58
N LEU A 147 -8.75 13.59 -9.84
CA LEU A 147 -8.02 12.86 -8.80
C LEU A 147 -7.07 11.80 -9.34
N SER A 148 -7.25 11.36 -10.59
CA SER A 148 -6.54 10.20 -11.11
C SER A 148 -5.00 10.34 -11.05
N PRO A 149 -4.38 11.51 -11.30
CA PRO A 149 -2.94 11.66 -11.17
C PRO A 149 -2.46 11.51 -9.72
N ALA A 150 -3.18 12.12 -8.78
CA ALA A 150 -2.87 12.02 -7.34
C ALA A 150 -3.09 10.60 -6.81
N LEU A 151 -4.17 9.95 -7.23
CA LEU A 151 -4.46 8.58 -6.85
C LEU A 151 -3.39 7.60 -7.36
N LEU A 152 -2.99 7.73 -8.62
CA LEU A 152 -1.89 6.93 -9.18
C LEU A 152 -0.57 7.19 -8.45
N ALA A 153 -0.28 8.45 -8.09
CA ALA A 153 0.89 8.80 -7.29
C ALA A 153 0.84 8.12 -5.91
N GLY A 154 -0.29 8.21 -5.22
CA GLY A 154 -0.48 7.60 -3.90
C GLY A 154 -0.35 6.08 -3.95
N ILE A 155 -0.94 5.40 -4.94
CA ILE A 155 -0.79 3.95 -5.14
C ILE A 155 0.67 3.58 -5.38
N ALA A 156 1.37 4.35 -6.19
CA ALA A 156 2.77 4.13 -6.48
C ALA A 156 3.68 4.27 -5.25
N LEU A 157 3.45 5.33 -4.47
CA LEU A 157 4.18 5.55 -3.21
C LEU A 157 3.87 4.43 -2.21
N SER A 158 2.60 4.03 -2.07
CA SER A 158 2.19 2.90 -1.25
C SER A 158 2.88 1.61 -1.67
N PHE A 159 2.94 1.32 -2.97
CA PHE A 159 3.63 0.15 -3.50
C PHE A 159 5.12 0.17 -3.18
N THR A 160 5.80 1.28 -3.48
CA THR A 160 7.25 1.41 -3.25
C THR A 160 7.58 1.30 -1.76
N ARG A 161 6.76 1.91 -0.90
CA ARG A 161 6.89 1.79 0.55
C ARG A 161 6.74 0.34 1.03
N SER A 162 5.79 -0.38 0.44
CA SER A 162 5.52 -1.79 0.76
C SER A 162 6.67 -2.72 0.38
N LEU A 163 7.39 -2.45 -0.71
CA LEU A 163 8.54 -3.27 -1.13
C LEU A 163 9.67 -3.31 -0.09
N GLY A 164 9.87 -2.23 0.64
CA GLY A 164 10.87 -2.12 1.70
C GLY A 164 10.36 -2.51 3.09
N GLU A 165 9.13 -3.03 3.22
CA GLU A 165 8.58 -3.36 4.53
C GLU A 165 9.28 -4.59 5.13
N PHE A 166 9.81 -4.40 6.33
CA PHE A 166 10.51 -5.44 7.09
C PHE A 166 9.89 -5.64 8.47
N GLY A 167 9.78 -4.55 9.24
CA GLY A 167 9.44 -4.60 10.65
C GLY A 167 8.07 -5.20 10.94
N ALA A 168 7.03 -4.82 10.18
CA ALA A 168 5.70 -5.37 10.38
C ALA A 168 5.59 -6.81 9.85
N VAL A 169 6.25 -7.09 8.73
CA VAL A 169 6.15 -8.39 8.07
C VAL A 169 6.84 -9.50 8.86
N ILE A 170 7.98 -9.23 9.51
CA ILE A 170 8.73 -10.26 10.26
C ILE A 170 7.86 -11.00 11.32
N PHE A 171 6.91 -10.30 11.93
CA PHE A 171 6.06 -10.89 12.98
C PHE A 171 4.83 -11.62 12.42
N ILE A 172 4.23 -11.13 11.35
CA ILE A 172 2.99 -11.67 10.83
C ILE A 172 3.19 -12.74 9.75
N ALA A 173 4.32 -12.70 9.02
CA ALA A 173 4.59 -13.62 7.90
C ALA A 173 5.03 -15.01 8.33
N GLY A 174 5.72 -15.14 9.49
CA GLY A 174 6.27 -16.40 9.99
C GLY A 174 7.46 -16.95 9.20
N ASN A 175 7.94 -16.24 8.19
CA ASN A 175 9.14 -16.59 7.39
C ASN A 175 9.18 -18.04 6.91
N ILE A 176 8.08 -18.55 6.39
CA ILE A 176 8.01 -19.93 5.89
C ILE A 176 8.67 -19.98 4.51
N ALA A 177 9.73 -20.79 4.40
CA ALA A 177 10.48 -20.95 3.16
C ALA A 177 9.54 -21.26 1.98
N TRP A 178 9.77 -20.60 0.84
CA TRP A 178 9.00 -20.71 -0.42
C TRP A 178 7.55 -20.19 -0.37
N LYS A 179 7.03 -19.82 0.81
CA LYS A 179 5.62 -19.44 0.97
C LYS A 179 5.43 -18.00 1.45
N THR A 180 6.13 -17.60 2.50
CA THR A 180 5.95 -16.31 3.15
C THR A 180 7.27 -15.58 3.41
N GLU A 181 8.36 -16.02 2.81
CA GLU A 181 9.61 -15.28 2.81
C GLU A 181 9.45 -14.02 1.96
N VAL A 182 9.80 -12.88 2.55
CA VAL A 182 9.88 -11.60 1.84
C VAL A 182 11.33 -11.23 1.60
N THR A 183 11.58 -10.47 0.55
CA THR A 183 12.93 -10.09 0.13
C THR A 183 13.69 -9.33 1.22
N SER A 184 13.04 -8.42 1.93
CA SER A 184 13.66 -7.64 3.02
C SER A 184 14.15 -8.53 4.16
N LEU A 185 13.38 -9.56 4.52
CA LEU A 185 13.76 -10.52 5.54
C LEU A 185 14.88 -11.45 5.05
N MET A 186 14.85 -11.85 3.79
CA MET A 186 15.93 -12.66 3.20
C MET A 186 17.26 -11.89 3.18
N ILE A 187 17.27 -10.61 2.83
CA ILE A 187 18.45 -9.75 2.92
C ILE A 187 18.98 -9.73 4.36
N PHE A 188 18.08 -9.55 5.33
CA PHE A 188 18.46 -9.52 6.74
C PHE A 188 19.09 -10.85 7.21
N ILE A 189 18.54 -12.00 6.81
CA ILE A 189 19.10 -13.31 7.13
C ILE A 189 20.51 -13.46 6.54
N ARG A 190 20.73 -13.09 5.28
CA ARG A 190 22.04 -13.11 4.65
C ARG A 190 23.06 -12.22 5.38
N LEU A 191 22.61 -11.06 5.87
CA LEU A 191 23.47 -10.19 6.70
C LEU A 191 23.86 -10.85 8.03
N GLN A 192 22.94 -11.58 8.68
CA GLN A 192 23.22 -12.32 9.91
C GLN A 192 24.17 -13.50 9.68
N GLU A 193 24.13 -14.11 8.49
CA GLU A 193 25.04 -15.16 8.06
C GLU A 193 26.42 -14.62 7.63
N PHE A 194 26.64 -13.28 7.68
CA PHE A 194 27.81 -12.57 7.17
C PHE A 194 28.05 -12.73 5.66
N ASP A 195 27.03 -13.18 4.92
CA ASP A 195 27.06 -13.27 3.45
C ASP A 195 26.66 -11.92 2.81
N TYR A 196 27.55 -10.94 2.98
CA TYR A 196 27.35 -9.59 2.43
C TYR A 196 27.21 -9.57 0.89
N PRO A 197 27.96 -10.40 0.12
CA PRO A 197 27.79 -10.44 -1.32
C PRO A 197 26.39 -10.86 -1.74
N ALA A 198 25.80 -11.90 -1.11
CA ALA A 198 24.44 -12.33 -1.41
C ALA A 198 23.39 -11.30 -0.97
N ALA A 199 23.53 -10.73 0.21
CA ALA A 199 22.65 -9.66 0.70
C ALA A 199 22.63 -8.49 -0.27
N SER A 200 23.81 -8.03 -0.72
CA SER A 200 23.95 -6.91 -1.65
C SER A 200 23.35 -7.23 -3.04
N ALA A 201 23.54 -8.46 -3.51
CA ALA A 201 22.99 -8.91 -4.78
C ALA A 201 21.46 -8.89 -4.75
N ILE A 202 20.84 -9.43 -3.70
CA ILE A 202 19.37 -9.44 -3.54
C ILE A 202 18.83 -8.01 -3.40
N ALA A 203 19.48 -7.18 -2.57
CA ALA A 203 19.08 -5.79 -2.35
C ALA A 203 19.12 -4.95 -3.64
N SER A 204 20.15 -5.17 -4.49
CA SER A 204 20.29 -4.42 -5.75
C SER A 204 19.14 -4.70 -6.74
N VAL A 205 18.59 -5.92 -6.76
CA VAL A 205 17.43 -6.26 -7.61
C VAL A 205 16.18 -5.49 -7.17
N ILE A 206 15.90 -5.47 -5.87
CA ILE A 206 14.74 -4.72 -5.35
C ILE A 206 14.93 -3.22 -5.54
N LEU A 207 16.13 -2.70 -5.34
CA LEU A 207 16.43 -1.28 -5.59
C LEU A 207 16.19 -0.92 -7.06
N ALA A 208 16.73 -1.72 -7.98
CA ALA A 208 16.53 -1.51 -9.42
C ALA A 208 15.05 -1.60 -9.80
N ALA A 209 14.31 -2.58 -9.29
CA ALA A 209 12.88 -2.74 -9.52
C ALA A 209 12.09 -1.52 -9.00
N SER A 210 12.40 -1.04 -7.79
CA SER A 210 11.77 0.15 -7.19
C SER A 210 12.03 1.42 -8.01
N LEU A 211 13.27 1.63 -8.44
CA LEU A 211 13.64 2.78 -9.28
C LEU A 211 12.95 2.76 -10.65
N LEU A 212 12.93 1.60 -11.31
CA LEU A 212 12.24 1.43 -12.60
C LEU A 212 10.74 1.71 -12.48
N LEU A 213 10.12 1.24 -11.40
CA LEU A 213 8.71 1.49 -11.10
C LEU A 213 8.43 2.98 -10.88
N LEU A 214 9.20 3.64 -10.01
CA LEU A 214 9.05 5.08 -9.76
C LEU A 214 9.24 5.90 -11.03
N PHE A 215 10.25 5.56 -11.84
CA PHE A 215 10.49 6.23 -13.12
C PHE A 215 9.31 6.03 -14.08
N SER A 216 8.79 4.80 -14.17
CA SER A 216 7.65 4.47 -15.04
C SER A 216 6.40 5.24 -14.63
N ILE A 217 6.12 5.33 -13.34
CA ILE A 217 4.96 6.04 -12.80
C ILE A 217 5.10 7.55 -13.01
N ASN A 218 6.26 8.14 -12.72
CA ASN A 218 6.51 9.57 -12.98
C ASN A 218 6.34 9.91 -14.47
N THR A 219 6.79 9.02 -15.35
CA THR A 219 6.63 9.20 -16.80
C THR A 219 5.16 9.11 -17.22
N LEU A 220 4.40 8.19 -16.64
CA LEU A 220 2.96 8.10 -16.85
C LEU A 220 2.23 9.36 -16.35
N GLN A 221 2.52 9.80 -15.14
CA GLN A 221 1.91 11.01 -14.56
C GLN A 221 2.19 12.26 -15.39
N SER A 222 3.43 12.45 -15.86
CA SER A 222 3.78 13.59 -16.71
C SER A 222 3.04 13.59 -18.04
N ARG A 223 2.66 12.42 -18.55
CA ARG A 223 1.85 12.30 -19.78
C ARG A 223 0.36 12.55 -19.52
N PHE A 224 -0.17 12.13 -18.37
CA PHE A 224 -1.56 12.39 -18.01
C PHE A 224 -1.79 13.85 -17.59
N GLY A 225 -0.91 14.45 -16.81
CA GLY A 225 -1.00 15.86 -16.40
C GLY A 225 -0.96 16.83 -17.58
N ARG A 226 -0.21 16.54 -18.64
CA ARG A 226 -0.20 17.39 -19.86
C ARG A 226 -1.50 17.33 -20.66
N ARG A 227 -2.33 16.29 -20.48
CA ARG A 227 -3.62 16.19 -21.20
C ARG A 227 -4.74 16.97 -20.50
N VAL A 228 -4.60 17.25 -19.21
CA VAL A 228 -5.60 18.00 -18.42
C VAL A 228 -5.36 19.50 -18.53
N VAL A 229 -4.12 19.97 -18.67
CA VAL A 229 -3.76 21.41 -18.78
C VAL A 229 -3.84 21.93 -20.22
N GLY A 230 -4.12 21.11 -21.20
CA GLY A 230 -4.11 21.40 -22.64
C GLY A 230 -5.49 21.72 -23.26
N HIS A 231 -6.48 22.13 -22.46
CA HIS A 231 -7.77 22.64 -22.94
C HIS A 231 -8.12 23.96 -22.30
#